data_a34642e50523eef6b6b8f936242ded65
#
_entry.id   a34642e50523eef6b6b8f936242ded65
#
_cell.length_a   1.000
_cell.length_b   1.000
_cell.length_c   1.000
_cell.angle_alpha   90.00
_cell.angle_beta   90.00
_cell.angle_gamma   90.00
#
_symmetry.space_group_name_H-M   'P 1'
#
loop_
_entity.id
_entity.type
_entity.pdbx_description
1 polymer ?
#
loop_
_entity_poly.entity_id
_entity_poly.type
_entity_poly.pdbx_seq_one_letter_code
_entity_poly.pdbx_strand_id
1 'polypeptide(L)'
;LQASCKICLIANIEIFEGNQYRVGDLRIQGNEIYPTQEVLFFETRKGPLKRLAMNKGDVFTPGGLDDNREALEDLYEADGYLTPRNQGQTRIREIKSANTEKGTIDVDYQIDEGDRDYIEKVEIRGNTKTKDKVLRRELAVAPGEPFNMVRAKLSQERLRGLTYFEKVEIAVEPTDIPDRKNLVVSVEEKNTGNFVIGAGFNSIENLVAFVELSQGNFDLFKPPLFQGGGQKLRLRAQAGTRLQDYQLTFIEPWLFDKKLEFQQDLYHRELSYVSSVFDERRTGTQLGLRKTLGS
;
A
#
# COMPACT_ATOMS: atom_id res chain seq x y z
N LEU A 1 -4.04 -46.44 10.77
CA LEU A 1 -4.84 -46.46 9.53
C LEU A 1 -3.91 -46.18 8.37
N GLN A 2 -3.31 -47.23 7.76
CA GLN A 2 -2.56 -47.14 6.51
C GLN A 2 -3.56 -46.94 5.37
N ALA A 3 -3.59 -45.74 4.78
CA ALA A 3 -4.26 -45.49 3.52
C ALA A 3 -3.46 -46.22 2.41
N SER A 4 -3.98 -47.30 1.90
CA SER A 4 -3.43 -48.00 0.74
C SER A 4 -3.68 -47.13 -0.52
N CYS A 5 -2.66 -46.42 -0.96
CA CYS A 5 -2.66 -45.75 -2.25
C CYS A 5 -2.61 -46.79 -3.37
N LYS A 6 -3.70 -47.01 -4.10
CA LYS A 6 -3.81 -48.01 -5.16
C LYS A 6 -3.10 -47.65 -6.48
N ILE A 7 -2.74 -46.39 -6.69
CA ILE A 7 -1.96 -45.94 -7.86
C ILE A 7 -1.11 -44.75 -7.39
N CYS A 8 0.20 -44.95 -7.30
CA CYS A 8 1.17 -43.89 -7.05
C CYS A 8 1.84 -43.54 -8.38
N LEU A 9 1.69 -42.30 -8.84
CA LEU A 9 2.49 -41.73 -9.92
C LEU A 9 3.78 -41.21 -9.32
N ILE A 10 4.90 -41.78 -9.73
CA ILE A 10 6.24 -41.28 -9.35
C ILE A 10 6.74 -40.46 -10.56
N ALA A 11 6.89 -39.16 -10.33
CA ALA A 11 7.55 -38.27 -11.28
C ALA A 11 9.03 -38.21 -10.94
N ASN A 12 9.88 -38.75 -11.76
CA ASN A 12 11.33 -38.55 -11.66
C ASN A 12 11.68 -37.31 -12.45
N ILE A 13 12.24 -36.31 -11.77
CA ILE A 13 12.74 -35.07 -12.36
C ILE A 13 14.25 -35.13 -12.32
N GLU A 14 14.88 -35.25 -13.48
CA GLU A 14 16.33 -35.10 -13.61
C GLU A 14 16.64 -33.63 -13.82
N ILE A 15 17.47 -33.07 -12.97
CA ILE A 15 17.88 -31.66 -13.05
C ILE A 15 19.37 -31.65 -13.39
N PHE A 16 19.70 -31.04 -14.51
CA PHE A 16 21.08 -30.73 -14.87
C PHE A 16 21.34 -29.27 -14.52
N GLU A 17 22.03 -29.05 -13.40
CA GLU A 17 22.49 -27.71 -13.01
C GLU A 17 23.65 -27.32 -13.92
N GLY A 18 23.42 -26.31 -14.77
CA GLY A 18 24.48 -25.73 -15.60
C GLY A 18 25.48 -24.92 -14.76
N ASN A 19 26.46 -24.30 -15.44
CA ASN A 19 27.43 -23.43 -14.76
C ASN A 19 26.73 -22.16 -14.22
N GLN A 20 27.11 -21.77 -12.99
CA GLN A 20 26.69 -20.49 -12.44
C GLN A 20 27.40 -19.36 -13.14
N TYR A 21 26.63 -18.45 -13.73
CA TYR A 21 27.14 -17.25 -14.35
C TYR A 21 27.09 -16.05 -13.39
N ARG A 22 28.07 -15.15 -13.54
CA ARG A 22 28.09 -13.87 -12.87
C ARG A 22 27.81 -12.74 -13.84
N VAL A 23 27.33 -11.62 -13.31
CA VAL A 23 27.16 -10.39 -14.10
C VAL A 23 28.54 -9.86 -14.49
N GLY A 24 28.76 -9.74 -15.79
CA GLY A 24 29.94 -9.12 -16.38
C GLY A 24 29.82 -7.59 -16.36
N ASP A 25 29.89 -6.98 -17.53
CA ASP A 25 29.72 -5.54 -17.67
C ASP A 25 28.22 -5.19 -17.75
N LEU A 26 27.83 -4.14 -17.01
CA LEU A 26 26.54 -3.48 -17.16
C LEU A 26 26.73 -2.21 -17.97
N ARG A 27 26.06 -2.12 -19.11
CA ARG A 27 26.10 -0.95 -19.99
C ARG A 27 24.71 -0.38 -20.14
N ILE A 28 24.64 0.94 -20.31
CA ILE A 28 23.39 1.67 -20.55
C ILE A 28 23.61 2.55 -21.77
N GLN A 29 22.62 2.53 -22.67
CA GLN A 29 22.62 3.29 -23.91
C GLN A 29 21.28 3.99 -24.11
N GLY A 30 21.29 5.17 -24.73
CA GLY A 30 20.09 5.97 -24.98
C GLY A 30 19.63 6.81 -23.79
N ASN A 31 20.43 6.88 -22.74
CA ASN A 31 20.18 7.65 -21.52
C ASN A 31 20.74 9.08 -21.65
N GLU A 32 20.01 9.95 -22.37
CA GLU A 32 20.41 11.35 -22.59
C GLU A 32 20.03 12.24 -21.38
N ILE A 33 18.91 11.94 -20.70
CA ILE A 33 18.34 12.71 -19.59
C ILE A 33 19.13 12.50 -18.31
N TYR A 34 19.53 11.25 -18.02
CA TYR A 34 20.26 10.90 -16.82
C TYR A 34 21.66 10.40 -17.14
N PRO A 35 22.72 10.94 -16.50
CA PRO A 35 24.08 10.39 -16.65
C PRO A 35 24.14 8.93 -16.24
N THR A 36 24.94 8.13 -16.96
CA THR A 36 25.08 6.68 -16.70
C THR A 36 25.41 6.36 -15.23
N GLN A 37 26.21 7.20 -14.55
CA GLN A 37 26.53 7.02 -13.13
C GLN A 37 25.30 7.20 -12.25
N GLU A 38 24.43 8.19 -12.52
CA GLU A 38 23.19 8.40 -11.80
C GLU A 38 22.24 7.21 -11.98
N VAL A 39 22.17 6.67 -13.20
CA VAL A 39 21.32 5.51 -13.51
C VAL A 39 21.82 4.23 -12.83
N LEU A 40 23.12 3.99 -12.80
CA LEU A 40 23.71 2.79 -12.19
C LEU A 40 23.72 2.83 -10.64
N PHE A 41 23.97 3.99 -10.06
CA PHE A 41 24.22 4.08 -8.61
C PHE A 41 23.10 4.75 -7.82
N PHE A 42 22.15 5.44 -8.46
CA PHE A 42 21.06 6.19 -7.81
C PHE A 42 21.55 7.14 -6.69
N GLU A 43 22.79 7.65 -6.81
CA GLU A 43 23.50 8.34 -5.71
C GLU A 43 22.87 9.68 -5.30
N THR A 44 22.17 10.34 -6.23
CA THR A 44 21.68 11.71 -6.05
C THR A 44 20.23 11.82 -5.62
N ARG A 45 19.45 10.73 -5.66
CA ARG A 45 18.00 10.78 -5.39
C ARG A 45 17.64 10.30 -4.00
N LYS A 46 17.05 11.20 -3.23
CA LYS A 46 16.35 10.91 -1.98
C LYS A 46 14.92 10.50 -2.30
N GLY A 47 14.58 9.22 -2.16
CA GLY A 47 13.21 8.77 -2.40
C GLY A 47 13.03 7.25 -2.34
N PRO A 48 11.83 6.73 -2.56
CA PRO A 48 11.51 5.32 -2.49
C PRO A 48 11.97 4.50 -3.70
N LEU A 49 12.83 5.07 -4.57
CA LEU A 49 13.34 4.38 -5.73
C LEU A 49 14.24 3.20 -5.32
N LYS A 50 13.99 2.05 -5.91
CA LYS A 50 14.80 0.86 -5.70
C LYS A 50 16.17 1.03 -6.35
N ARG A 51 17.22 0.56 -5.69
CA ARG A 51 18.55 0.40 -6.30
C ARG A 51 18.52 -0.81 -7.24
N LEU A 52 19.51 -0.87 -8.15
CA LEU A 52 19.70 -2.08 -8.94
C LEU A 52 19.91 -3.29 -8.02
N ALA A 53 19.12 -4.32 -8.24
CA ALA A 53 19.18 -5.55 -7.43
C ALA A 53 20.43 -6.36 -7.76
N MET A 54 20.93 -6.23 -8.99
CA MET A 54 22.04 -7.01 -9.52
C MET A 54 23.09 -6.08 -10.13
N ASN A 55 24.32 -6.17 -9.65
CA ASN A 55 25.45 -5.36 -10.06
C ASN A 55 26.56 -6.23 -10.68
N LYS A 56 27.57 -5.59 -11.25
CA LYS A 56 28.75 -6.29 -11.78
C LYS A 56 29.40 -7.18 -10.70
N GLY A 57 29.60 -8.45 -11.02
CA GLY A 57 30.19 -9.46 -10.16
C GLY A 57 29.18 -10.28 -9.34
N ASP A 58 27.93 -9.85 -9.24
CA ASP A 58 26.88 -10.61 -8.58
C ASP A 58 26.51 -11.88 -9.36
N VAL A 59 25.85 -12.82 -8.72
CA VAL A 59 25.31 -14.00 -9.40
C VAL A 59 24.20 -13.55 -10.35
N PHE A 60 24.31 -13.94 -11.61
CA PHE A 60 23.28 -13.64 -12.59
C PHE A 60 22.02 -14.46 -12.31
N THR A 61 20.88 -13.79 -12.16
CA THR A 61 19.56 -14.41 -12.03
C THR A 61 18.57 -13.72 -12.97
N PRO A 62 17.66 -14.47 -13.62
CA PRO A 62 16.60 -13.86 -14.43
C PRO A 62 15.75 -12.86 -13.61
N GLY A 63 15.39 -13.22 -12.35
CA GLY A 63 14.63 -12.32 -11.47
C GLY A 63 15.36 -11.01 -11.16
N GLY A 64 16.69 -11.06 -10.90
CA GLY A 64 17.48 -9.86 -10.67
C GLY A 64 17.58 -8.96 -11.92
N LEU A 65 17.49 -9.55 -13.11
CA LEU A 65 17.41 -8.77 -14.35
C LEU A 65 16.08 -8.03 -14.47
N ASP A 66 14.97 -8.72 -14.18
CA ASP A 66 13.63 -8.11 -14.16
C ASP A 66 13.53 -7.00 -13.09
N ASP A 67 14.10 -7.24 -11.90
CA ASP A 67 14.16 -6.24 -10.83
C ASP A 67 14.97 -5.00 -11.23
N ASN A 68 16.08 -5.19 -11.95
CA ASN A 68 16.88 -4.08 -12.48
C ASN A 68 16.09 -3.28 -13.52
N ARG A 69 15.36 -3.96 -14.42
CA ARG A 69 14.51 -3.31 -15.41
C ARG A 69 13.42 -2.49 -14.74
N GLU A 70 12.73 -3.07 -13.75
CA GLU A 70 11.71 -2.36 -12.97
C GLU A 70 12.28 -1.12 -12.26
N ALA A 71 13.47 -1.24 -11.67
CA ALA A 71 14.13 -0.10 -11.02
C ALA A 71 14.48 1.03 -12.00
N LEU A 72 14.93 0.67 -13.21
CA LEU A 72 15.19 1.65 -14.26
C LEU A 72 13.90 2.29 -14.79
N GLU A 73 12.82 1.52 -14.98
CA GLU A 73 11.51 2.03 -15.36
C GLU A 73 10.97 3.00 -14.29
N ASP A 74 11.01 2.63 -13.02
CA ASP A 74 10.59 3.49 -11.90
C ASP A 74 11.39 4.81 -11.86
N LEU A 75 12.68 4.81 -12.23
CA LEU A 75 13.49 6.03 -12.31
C LEU A 75 12.91 7.03 -13.30
N TYR A 76 12.61 6.58 -14.52
CA TYR A 76 12.03 7.43 -15.56
C TYR A 76 10.58 7.80 -15.26
N GLU A 77 9.80 6.85 -14.78
CA GLU A 77 8.40 7.05 -14.40
C GLU A 77 8.24 8.01 -13.21
N ALA A 78 9.25 8.12 -12.35
CA ALA A 78 9.25 9.08 -11.24
C ALA A 78 9.26 10.53 -11.69
N ASP A 79 9.78 10.82 -12.88
CA ASP A 79 9.85 12.17 -13.45
C ASP A 79 8.87 12.41 -14.61
N GLY A 80 7.99 11.43 -14.88
CA GLY A 80 6.89 11.56 -15.82
C GLY A 80 7.18 11.04 -17.22
N TYR A 81 8.27 10.33 -17.43
CA TYR A 81 8.57 9.72 -18.72
C TYR A 81 7.84 8.37 -18.83
N LEU A 82 6.56 8.37 -19.18
CA LEU A 82 5.73 7.15 -19.24
C LEU A 82 5.72 6.50 -20.61
N THR A 83 5.75 7.30 -21.66
CA THR A 83 5.56 6.83 -23.04
C THR A 83 6.90 6.76 -23.75
N PRO A 84 7.34 5.58 -24.25
CA PRO A 84 8.49 5.49 -25.13
C PRO A 84 8.28 6.30 -26.42
N ARG A 85 9.34 6.88 -26.97
CA ARG A 85 9.29 7.63 -28.24
C ARG A 85 8.81 6.73 -29.38
N ASN A 86 9.24 5.48 -29.39
CA ASN A 86 8.78 4.47 -30.34
C ASN A 86 7.56 3.73 -29.79
N GLN A 87 6.35 4.18 -30.15
CA GLN A 87 5.10 3.56 -29.74
C GLN A 87 5.07 2.06 -30.06
N GLY A 88 4.71 1.25 -29.07
CA GLY A 88 4.62 -0.22 -29.17
C GLY A 88 5.91 -0.98 -28.84
N GLN A 89 6.98 -0.30 -28.45
CA GLN A 89 8.18 -0.92 -27.90
C GLN A 89 8.25 -0.77 -26.39
N THR A 90 8.96 -1.68 -25.73
CA THR A 90 9.30 -1.54 -24.31
C THR A 90 10.32 -0.40 -24.14
N ARG A 91 10.15 0.42 -23.09
CA ARG A 91 11.09 1.51 -22.75
C ARG A 91 12.51 1.01 -22.60
N ILE A 92 12.70 -0.13 -21.96
CA ILE A 92 13.99 -0.70 -21.65
C ILE A 92 14.09 -2.07 -22.34
N ARG A 93 15.05 -2.20 -23.23
CA ARG A 93 15.38 -3.45 -23.90
C ARG A 93 16.69 -3.98 -23.35
N GLU A 94 16.68 -5.21 -22.93
CA GLU A 94 17.84 -5.92 -22.41
C GLU A 94 18.49 -6.76 -23.49
N ILE A 95 19.79 -6.57 -23.70
CA ILE A 95 20.60 -7.41 -24.57
C ILE A 95 21.62 -8.13 -23.70
N LYS A 96 21.56 -9.46 -23.73
CA LYS A 96 22.44 -10.34 -22.95
C LYS A 96 23.48 -10.96 -23.84
N SER A 97 24.73 -10.91 -23.40
CA SER A 97 25.88 -11.55 -24.11
C SER A 97 26.62 -12.44 -23.11
N ALA A 98 26.52 -13.76 -23.32
CA ALA A 98 27.20 -14.73 -22.47
C ALA A 98 28.64 -14.93 -22.90
N ASN A 99 29.57 -14.80 -21.95
CA ASN A 99 30.97 -15.18 -22.13
C ASN A 99 31.22 -16.48 -21.37
N THR A 100 31.23 -17.60 -22.12
CA THR A 100 31.38 -18.94 -21.56
C THR A 100 32.76 -19.20 -20.99
N GLU A 101 33.80 -18.53 -21.52
CA GLU A 101 35.19 -18.70 -21.06
C GLU A 101 35.37 -18.07 -19.66
N LYS A 102 34.75 -16.89 -19.44
CA LYS A 102 34.83 -16.17 -18.15
C LYS A 102 33.73 -16.53 -17.19
N GLY A 103 32.70 -17.27 -17.61
CA GLY A 103 31.52 -17.55 -16.82
C GLY A 103 30.73 -16.29 -16.48
N THR A 104 30.68 -15.30 -17.37
CA THR A 104 30.00 -14.02 -17.16
C THR A 104 28.93 -13.76 -18.22
N ILE A 105 27.91 -12.99 -17.85
CA ILE A 105 26.90 -12.46 -18.75
C ILE A 105 26.97 -10.94 -18.69
N ASP A 106 27.30 -10.32 -19.81
CA ASP A 106 27.25 -8.88 -20.01
C ASP A 106 25.79 -8.48 -20.31
N VAL A 107 25.33 -7.38 -19.76
CA VAL A 107 23.98 -6.87 -19.95
C VAL A 107 24.03 -5.44 -20.45
N ASP A 108 23.46 -5.20 -21.63
CA ASP A 108 23.28 -3.88 -22.20
C ASP A 108 21.80 -3.47 -22.09
N TYR A 109 21.50 -2.39 -21.37
CA TYR A 109 20.19 -1.78 -21.30
C TYR A 109 20.08 -0.67 -22.36
N GLN A 110 19.21 -0.87 -23.33
CA GLN A 110 18.87 0.16 -24.33
C GLN A 110 17.59 0.87 -23.87
N ILE A 111 17.67 2.18 -23.65
CA ILE A 111 16.59 2.99 -23.09
C ILE A 111 16.00 3.88 -24.19
N ASP A 112 14.67 3.89 -24.32
CA ASP A 112 13.90 4.86 -25.09
C ASP A 112 13.23 5.82 -24.13
N GLU A 113 13.79 7.02 -23.95
CA GLU A 113 13.37 7.97 -22.92
C GLU A 113 12.00 8.58 -23.17
N GLY A 114 11.61 8.76 -24.44
CA GLY A 114 10.34 9.37 -24.82
C GLY A 114 10.19 10.81 -24.35
N ASP A 115 8.95 11.32 -24.36
CA ASP A 115 8.59 12.66 -23.90
C ASP A 115 7.98 12.62 -22.49
N ARG A 116 7.97 13.77 -21.82
CA ARG A 116 7.48 13.90 -20.45
C ARG A 116 5.98 14.07 -20.43
N ASP A 117 5.28 13.16 -19.79
CA ASP A 117 3.83 13.20 -19.61
C ASP A 117 3.42 13.99 -18.35
N TYR A 118 2.28 14.65 -18.41
CA TYR A 118 1.67 15.41 -17.32
C TYR A 118 0.28 14.87 -16.98
N ILE A 119 -0.15 15.03 -15.73
CA ILE A 119 -1.50 14.66 -15.29
C ILE A 119 -2.48 15.72 -15.74
N GLU A 120 -3.42 15.40 -16.64
CA GLU A 120 -4.51 16.30 -17.01
C GLU A 120 -5.54 16.36 -15.91
N LYS A 121 -6.08 15.22 -15.49
CA LYS A 121 -7.01 15.10 -14.37
C LYS A 121 -6.82 13.79 -13.60
N VAL A 122 -7.28 13.79 -12.34
CA VAL A 122 -7.44 12.60 -11.54
C VAL A 122 -8.92 12.29 -11.42
N GLU A 123 -9.31 11.14 -11.96
CA GLU A 123 -10.68 10.64 -11.96
C GLU A 123 -10.80 9.46 -10.97
N ILE A 124 -11.83 9.50 -10.11
CA ILE A 124 -12.11 8.45 -9.14
C ILE A 124 -13.41 7.77 -9.54
N ARG A 125 -13.39 6.44 -9.62
CA ARG A 125 -14.52 5.61 -10.04
C ARG A 125 -14.83 4.54 -8.99
N GLY A 126 -16.11 4.23 -8.78
CA GLY A 126 -16.57 3.14 -7.91
C GLY A 126 -16.84 3.51 -6.46
N ASN A 127 -16.56 4.75 -6.05
CA ASN A 127 -16.83 5.24 -4.69
C ASN A 127 -18.29 5.69 -4.52
N THR A 128 -19.20 4.74 -4.38
CA THR A 128 -20.64 5.01 -4.28
C THR A 128 -21.07 5.48 -2.89
N LYS A 129 -20.40 5.02 -1.84
CA LYS A 129 -20.65 5.33 -0.42
C LYS A 129 -19.66 6.34 0.10
N THR A 130 -18.37 6.14 -0.19
CA THR A 130 -17.26 6.94 0.30
C THR A 130 -17.19 8.28 -0.45
N LYS A 131 -17.12 9.38 0.29
CA LYS A 131 -16.98 10.71 -0.29
C LYS A 131 -15.67 10.83 -1.08
N ASP A 132 -15.72 11.45 -2.25
CA ASP A 132 -14.57 11.68 -3.13
C ASP A 132 -13.38 12.31 -2.39
N LYS A 133 -13.66 13.26 -1.51
CA LYS A 133 -12.68 13.92 -0.63
C LYS A 133 -11.84 12.92 0.19
N VAL A 134 -12.46 11.81 0.65
CA VAL A 134 -11.76 10.79 1.47
C VAL A 134 -10.68 10.08 0.67
N LEU A 135 -10.91 9.85 -0.62
CA LEU A 135 -9.92 9.26 -1.51
C LEU A 135 -8.88 10.30 -1.93
N ARG A 136 -9.33 11.51 -2.36
CA ARG A 136 -8.41 12.55 -2.87
C ARG A 136 -7.34 12.96 -1.87
N ARG A 137 -7.64 13.01 -0.59
CA ARG A 137 -6.67 13.39 0.45
C ARG A 137 -5.54 12.37 0.66
N GLU A 138 -5.72 11.14 0.18
CA GLU A 138 -4.70 10.08 0.23
C GLU A 138 -3.82 10.06 -1.02
N LEU A 139 -4.20 10.79 -2.08
CA LEU A 139 -3.43 10.84 -3.30
C LEU A 139 -2.17 11.69 -3.09
N ALA A 140 -1.05 11.18 -3.59
CA ALA A 140 0.24 11.85 -3.55
C ALA A 140 0.53 12.65 -4.84
N VAL A 141 -0.42 12.71 -5.77
CA VAL A 141 -0.32 13.37 -7.07
C VAL A 141 -1.48 14.34 -7.29
N ALA A 142 -1.25 15.37 -8.07
CA ALA A 142 -2.25 16.38 -8.39
C ALA A 142 -2.30 16.67 -9.91
N PRO A 143 -3.45 17.15 -10.43
CA PRO A 143 -3.55 17.63 -11.80
C PRO A 143 -2.52 18.74 -12.10
N GLY A 144 -1.95 18.73 -13.32
CA GLY A 144 -0.93 19.68 -13.76
C GLY A 144 0.51 19.33 -13.38
N GLU A 145 0.73 18.38 -12.46
CA GLU A 145 2.07 17.89 -12.12
C GLU A 145 2.58 16.91 -13.20
N PRO A 146 3.94 16.72 -13.31
CA PRO A 146 4.49 15.61 -14.07
C PRO A 146 3.91 14.28 -13.60
N PHE A 147 3.66 13.36 -14.53
CA PHE A 147 3.00 12.09 -14.22
C PHE A 147 3.94 11.13 -13.48
N ASN A 148 4.07 11.32 -12.19
CA ASN A 148 4.92 10.49 -11.35
C ASN A 148 4.21 9.17 -10.98
N MET A 149 4.56 8.08 -11.67
CA MET A 149 3.95 6.77 -11.46
C MET A 149 4.31 6.17 -10.08
N VAL A 150 5.50 6.45 -9.57
CA VAL A 150 5.91 6.00 -8.22
C VAL A 150 5.00 6.62 -7.15
N ARG A 151 4.69 7.91 -7.28
CA ARG A 151 3.73 8.59 -6.38
C ARG A 151 2.29 8.10 -6.61
N ALA A 152 1.93 7.73 -7.84
CA ALA A 152 0.63 7.13 -8.14
C ALA A 152 0.52 5.74 -7.47
N LYS A 153 1.53 4.87 -7.60
CA LYS A 153 1.61 3.58 -6.90
C LYS A 153 1.54 3.76 -5.37
N LEU A 154 2.24 4.76 -4.81
CA LEU A 154 2.15 5.11 -3.38
C LEU A 154 0.73 5.53 -2.97
N SER A 155 0.02 6.27 -3.83
CA SER A 155 -1.38 6.64 -3.59
C SER A 155 -2.28 5.41 -3.54
N GLN A 156 -2.05 4.44 -4.41
CA GLN A 156 -2.77 3.16 -4.42
C GLN A 156 -2.57 2.41 -3.09
N GLU A 157 -1.33 2.32 -2.60
CA GLU A 157 -1.03 1.67 -1.33
C GLU A 157 -1.66 2.39 -0.14
N ARG A 158 -1.67 3.73 -0.13
CA ARG A 158 -2.37 4.50 0.91
C ARG A 158 -3.87 4.22 0.91
N LEU A 159 -4.50 4.17 -0.27
CA LEU A 159 -5.92 3.85 -0.39
C LEU A 159 -6.23 2.41 0.06
N ARG A 160 -5.38 1.43 -0.27
CA ARG A 160 -5.48 0.05 0.24
C ARG A 160 -5.37 0.01 1.77
N GLY A 161 -4.47 0.81 2.33
CA GLY A 161 -4.27 0.93 3.78
C GLY A 161 -5.48 1.45 4.56
N LEU A 162 -6.42 2.17 3.91
CA LEU A 162 -7.67 2.60 4.55
C LEU A 162 -8.58 1.43 4.94
N THR A 163 -8.43 0.27 4.29
CA THR A 163 -9.27 -0.92 4.52
C THR A 163 -10.76 -0.73 4.19
N TYR A 164 -11.12 0.31 3.45
CA TYR A 164 -12.49 0.59 3.01
C TYR A 164 -12.86 -0.10 1.69
N PHE A 165 -11.84 -0.54 0.98
CA PHE A 165 -11.96 -1.07 -0.37
C PHE A 165 -11.48 -2.53 -0.41
N GLU A 166 -12.18 -3.35 -1.19
CA GLU A 166 -11.77 -4.71 -1.54
C GLU A 166 -10.66 -4.67 -2.58
N LYS A 167 -10.81 -3.75 -3.56
CA LYS A 167 -9.89 -3.59 -4.66
C LYS A 167 -9.61 -2.11 -4.89
N VAL A 168 -8.35 -1.79 -5.18
CA VAL A 168 -7.92 -0.45 -5.61
C VAL A 168 -7.00 -0.64 -6.79
N GLU A 169 -7.37 -0.08 -7.92
CA GLU A 169 -6.58 -0.10 -9.16
C GLU A 169 -6.32 1.32 -9.65
N ILE A 170 -5.15 1.52 -10.21
CA ILE A 170 -4.80 2.74 -10.92
C ILE A 170 -4.56 2.42 -12.38
N ALA A 171 -5.04 3.28 -13.27
CA ALA A 171 -4.84 3.18 -14.70
C ALA A 171 -4.48 4.54 -15.27
N VAL A 172 -3.71 4.52 -16.34
CA VAL A 172 -3.35 5.70 -17.11
C VAL A 172 -4.19 5.69 -18.38
N GLU A 173 -5.03 6.71 -18.57
CA GLU A 173 -5.83 6.85 -19.77
C GLU A 173 -5.27 7.99 -20.64
N PRO A 174 -5.08 7.77 -21.96
CA PRO A 174 -4.66 8.80 -22.87
C PRO A 174 -5.72 9.91 -22.96
N THR A 175 -5.30 11.10 -23.35
CA THR A 175 -6.19 12.22 -23.67
C THR A 175 -5.94 12.68 -25.11
N ASP A 176 -6.82 13.54 -25.62
CA ASP A 176 -6.66 14.14 -26.94
C ASP A 176 -5.53 15.21 -26.99
N ILE A 177 -4.98 15.57 -25.83
CA ILE A 177 -3.90 16.55 -25.69
C ILE A 177 -2.57 15.80 -25.66
N PRO A 178 -1.61 16.10 -26.54
CA PRO A 178 -0.27 15.52 -26.49
C PRO A 178 0.38 15.70 -25.11
N ASP A 179 1.15 14.71 -24.67
CA ASP A 179 1.90 14.70 -23.42
C ASP A 179 1.04 14.89 -22.14
N ARG A 180 -0.29 14.65 -22.26
CA ARG A 180 -1.21 14.69 -21.13
C ARG A 180 -1.99 13.40 -21.00
N LYS A 181 -2.12 12.92 -19.77
CA LYS A 181 -2.82 11.68 -19.45
C LYS A 181 -3.70 11.86 -18.22
N ASN A 182 -4.79 11.10 -18.18
CA ASN A 182 -5.64 11.03 -16.99
C ASN A 182 -5.15 9.91 -16.09
N LEU A 183 -5.09 10.19 -14.79
CA LEU A 183 -4.96 9.15 -13.78
C LEU A 183 -6.35 8.71 -13.33
N VAL A 184 -6.69 7.46 -13.58
CA VAL A 184 -7.96 6.86 -13.16
C VAL A 184 -7.71 5.97 -11.95
N VAL A 185 -8.42 6.25 -10.86
CA VAL A 185 -8.40 5.47 -9.63
C VAL A 185 -9.75 4.76 -9.52
N SER A 186 -9.75 3.44 -9.74
CA SER A 186 -10.94 2.61 -9.64
C SER A 186 -10.93 1.86 -8.31
N VAL A 187 -12.05 1.93 -7.58
CA VAL A 187 -12.19 1.27 -6.28
C VAL A 187 -13.44 0.40 -6.21
N GLU A 188 -13.35 -0.71 -5.51
CA GLU A 188 -14.49 -1.54 -5.12
C GLU A 188 -14.68 -1.44 -3.61
N GLU A 189 -15.81 -0.91 -3.18
CA GLU A 189 -16.08 -0.68 -1.76
C GLU A 189 -16.52 -1.95 -1.06
N LYS A 190 -15.97 -2.20 0.13
CA LYS A 190 -16.40 -3.29 0.99
C LYS A 190 -17.19 -2.81 2.20
N ASN A 191 -17.79 -3.75 2.91
CA ASN A 191 -18.42 -3.45 4.21
C ASN A 191 -17.34 -3.13 5.24
N THR A 192 -17.49 -1.99 5.92
CA THR A 192 -16.56 -1.50 6.95
C THR A 192 -17.15 -1.59 8.35
N GLY A 193 -18.39 -2.05 8.47
CA GLY A 193 -19.02 -2.36 9.75
C GLY A 193 -18.60 -3.72 10.28
N ASN A 194 -18.29 -3.82 11.56
CA ASN A 194 -17.95 -5.07 12.24
C ASN A 194 -18.69 -5.19 13.55
N PHE A 195 -19.20 -6.40 13.84
CA PHE A 195 -19.88 -6.75 15.07
C PHE A 195 -19.19 -7.96 15.69
N VAL A 196 -18.79 -7.82 16.93
CA VAL A 196 -18.11 -8.87 17.69
C VAL A 196 -18.85 -9.12 18.99
N ILE A 197 -19.08 -10.37 19.32
CA ILE A 197 -19.59 -10.81 20.62
C ILE A 197 -18.62 -11.85 21.18
N GLY A 198 -18.38 -11.79 22.49
CA GLY A 198 -17.52 -12.75 23.15
C GLY A 198 -17.79 -12.85 24.64
N ALA A 199 -17.25 -13.90 25.24
CA ALA A 199 -17.27 -14.10 26.68
C ALA A 199 -15.92 -14.65 27.13
N GLY A 200 -15.54 -14.31 28.37
CA GLY A 200 -14.29 -14.75 28.98
C GLY A 200 -14.44 -14.89 30.49
N PHE A 201 -13.48 -15.57 31.09
CA PHE A 201 -13.39 -15.71 32.54
C PHE A 201 -11.98 -15.35 33.00
N ASN A 202 -11.87 -14.53 34.00
CA ASN A 202 -10.63 -14.26 34.71
C ASN A 202 -10.85 -14.19 36.22
N SER A 203 -9.79 -14.30 37.03
CA SER A 203 -9.87 -14.39 38.49
C SER A 203 -10.28 -13.08 39.18
N ILE A 204 -10.15 -11.94 38.50
CA ILE A 204 -10.48 -10.60 39.04
C ILE A 204 -11.92 -10.24 38.72
N GLU A 205 -12.31 -10.31 37.48
CA GLU A 205 -13.61 -9.85 36.96
C GLU A 205 -14.65 -10.99 36.91
N ASN A 206 -14.21 -12.25 37.11
CA ASN A 206 -14.99 -13.48 36.96
C ASN A 206 -15.50 -13.68 35.52
N LEU A 207 -16.75 -14.08 35.37
CA LEU A 207 -17.38 -14.24 34.07
C LEU A 207 -17.74 -12.86 33.50
N VAL A 208 -17.29 -12.60 32.27
CA VAL A 208 -17.53 -11.35 31.54
C VAL A 208 -17.97 -11.68 30.14
N ALA A 209 -19.03 -11.02 29.67
CA ALA A 209 -19.44 -11.01 28.27
C ALA A 209 -19.25 -9.61 27.69
N PHE A 210 -18.95 -9.52 26.39
CA PHE A 210 -18.83 -8.24 25.73
C PHE A 210 -19.46 -8.27 24.33
N VAL A 211 -19.88 -7.08 23.93
CA VAL A 211 -20.35 -6.78 22.57
C VAL A 211 -19.56 -5.56 22.08
N GLU A 212 -19.09 -5.63 20.86
CA GLU A 212 -18.41 -4.52 20.19
C GLU A 212 -19.02 -4.29 18.81
N LEU A 213 -19.40 -3.04 18.53
CA LEU A 213 -19.82 -2.56 17.21
C LEU A 213 -18.80 -1.53 16.74
N SER A 214 -18.24 -1.72 15.56
CA SER A 214 -17.29 -0.79 14.98
C SER A 214 -17.61 -0.49 13.52
N GLN A 215 -17.37 0.75 13.10
CA GLN A 215 -17.56 1.25 11.75
C GLN A 215 -16.29 1.98 11.31
N GLY A 216 -15.59 1.46 10.29
CA GLY A 216 -14.29 1.97 9.86
C GLY A 216 -14.36 3.18 8.92
N ASN A 217 -15.43 3.34 8.17
CA ASN A 217 -15.66 4.46 7.25
C ASN A 217 -16.91 5.22 7.71
N PHE A 218 -16.90 5.69 8.96
CA PHE A 218 -18.03 6.38 9.58
C PHE A 218 -18.20 7.80 9.03
N ASP A 219 -19.42 8.28 8.96
CA ASP A 219 -19.78 9.66 8.62
C ASP A 219 -20.86 10.18 9.59
N LEU A 220 -20.45 10.99 10.55
CA LEU A 220 -21.34 11.54 11.58
C LEU A 220 -22.47 12.39 10.98
N PHE A 221 -22.26 12.99 9.81
CA PHE A 221 -23.18 13.94 9.18
C PHE A 221 -24.01 13.34 8.03
N LYS A 222 -24.00 12.01 7.86
CA LYS A 222 -24.75 11.32 6.77
C LYS A 222 -25.72 10.25 7.33
N PRO A 223 -26.80 10.64 8.08
CA PRO A 223 -27.81 9.67 8.48
C PRO A 223 -28.61 9.16 7.26
N PRO A 224 -29.24 7.97 7.32
CA PRO A 224 -29.25 7.03 8.45
C PRO A 224 -28.08 6.02 8.43
N LEU A 225 -27.33 5.94 7.33
CA LEU A 225 -26.30 4.91 7.15
C LEU A 225 -24.97 5.24 7.83
N PHE A 226 -24.72 6.52 8.11
CA PHE A 226 -23.49 7.00 8.75
C PHE A 226 -22.21 6.46 8.11
N GLN A 227 -22.13 6.40 6.77
CA GLN A 227 -21.01 5.82 6.02
C GLN A 227 -20.43 6.79 5.00
N GLY A 228 -19.12 6.72 4.80
CA GLY A 228 -18.41 7.39 3.70
C GLY A 228 -17.60 8.62 4.09
N GLY A 229 -17.55 9.00 5.37
CA GLY A 229 -16.81 10.17 5.84
C GLY A 229 -15.33 9.93 6.15
N GLY A 230 -14.92 8.66 6.23
CA GLY A 230 -13.54 8.30 6.58
C GLY A 230 -13.23 8.38 8.06
N GLN A 231 -14.24 8.65 8.91
CA GLN A 231 -14.15 8.62 10.37
C GLN A 231 -14.21 7.16 10.87
N LYS A 232 -13.88 6.95 12.16
CA LYS A 232 -14.03 5.64 12.79
C LYS A 232 -14.86 5.79 14.06
N LEU A 233 -15.83 4.89 14.24
CA LEU A 233 -16.64 4.79 15.45
C LEU A 233 -16.53 3.38 16.00
N ARG A 234 -16.33 3.27 17.32
CA ARG A 234 -16.36 2.00 18.05
C ARG A 234 -17.18 2.16 19.32
N LEU A 235 -18.13 1.26 19.49
CA LEU A 235 -18.93 1.12 20.69
C LEU A 235 -18.61 -0.25 21.30
N ARG A 236 -18.22 -0.27 22.56
CA ARG A 236 -17.96 -1.49 23.30
C ARG A 236 -18.75 -1.46 24.59
N ALA A 237 -19.49 -2.51 24.84
CA ALA A 237 -20.14 -2.77 26.10
C ALA A 237 -19.68 -4.11 26.64
N GLN A 238 -19.29 -4.13 27.91
CA GLN A 238 -18.78 -5.31 28.60
C GLN A 238 -19.51 -5.41 29.95
N ALA A 239 -20.07 -6.57 30.24
CA ALA A 239 -20.79 -6.81 31.47
C ALA A 239 -20.44 -8.19 32.04
N GLY A 240 -20.26 -8.24 33.34
CA GLY A 240 -19.95 -9.45 34.08
C GLY A 240 -20.46 -9.40 35.52
N THR A 241 -20.10 -10.41 36.27
CA THR A 241 -20.55 -10.51 37.70
C THR A 241 -19.97 -9.41 38.58
N ARG A 242 -18.82 -8.84 38.19
CA ARG A 242 -18.14 -7.78 38.96
C ARG A 242 -17.77 -6.57 38.14
N LEU A 243 -17.88 -6.66 36.80
CA LEU A 243 -17.48 -5.62 35.87
C LEU A 243 -18.65 -5.14 35.04
N GLN A 244 -18.77 -3.81 34.92
CA GLN A 244 -19.54 -3.14 33.87
C GLN A 244 -18.60 -2.11 33.23
N ASP A 245 -18.42 -2.19 31.90
CA ASP A 245 -17.55 -1.29 31.16
C ASP A 245 -18.23 -0.90 29.85
N TYR A 246 -18.38 0.39 29.63
CA TYR A 246 -18.96 0.98 28.43
C TYR A 246 -17.97 1.97 27.84
N GLN A 247 -17.65 1.80 26.60
CA GLN A 247 -16.71 2.67 25.90
C GLN A 247 -17.24 3.06 24.53
N LEU A 248 -17.18 4.37 24.24
CA LEU A 248 -17.39 4.94 22.92
C LEU A 248 -16.11 5.60 22.49
N THR A 249 -15.57 5.18 21.35
CA THR A 249 -14.37 5.79 20.71
C THR A 249 -14.78 6.38 19.38
N PHE A 250 -14.51 7.65 19.18
CA PHE A 250 -14.65 8.34 17.89
C PHE A 250 -13.29 8.83 17.43
N ILE A 251 -12.97 8.61 16.16
CA ILE A 251 -11.71 9.06 15.57
C ILE A 251 -11.98 9.79 14.25
N GLU A 252 -11.49 11.02 14.14
CA GLU A 252 -11.42 11.81 12.92
C GLU A 252 -9.96 11.87 12.48
N PRO A 253 -9.54 11.11 11.42
CA PRO A 253 -8.14 11.07 11.00
C PRO A 253 -7.65 12.37 10.31
N TRP A 254 -8.59 13.19 9.81
CA TRP A 254 -8.29 14.39 9.04
C TRP A 254 -9.04 15.61 9.58
N LEU A 255 -8.72 15.97 10.80
CA LEU A 255 -9.34 17.12 11.45
C LEU A 255 -9.05 18.42 10.68
N PHE A 256 -10.11 19.15 10.31
CA PHE A 256 -10.03 20.39 9.50
C PHE A 256 -9.28 20.19 8.16
N ASP A 257 -9.45 19.06 7.51
CA ASP A 257 -8.79 18.69 6.26
C ASP A 257 -7.25 18.67 6.31
N LYS A 258 -6.71 18.57 7.51
CA LYS A 258 -5.28 18.40 7.76
C LYS A 258 -5.02 16.99 8.26
N LYS A 259 -3.85 16.44 7.96
CA LYS A 259 -3.41 15.14 8.47
C LYS A 259 -3.10 15.26 9.98
N LEU A 260 -4.18 15.47 10.74
CA LEU A 260 -4.21 15.60 12.18
C LEU A 260 -5.34 14.72 12.70
N GLU A 261 -4.99 13.63 13.35
CA GLU A 261 -5.97 12.71 13.94
C GLU A 261 -6.47 13.28 15.25
N PHE A 262 -7.80 13.38 15.38
CA PHE A 262 -8.49 13.66 16.62
C PHE A 262 -9.17 12.38 17.10
N GLN A 263 -8.96 12.04 18.36
CA GLN A 263 -9.60 10.92 19.04
C GLN A 263 -10.34 11.40 20.26
N GLN A 264 -11.57 10.92 20.43
CA GLN A 264 -12.37 11.10 21.63
C GLN A 264 -12.82 9.74 22.16
N ASP A 265 -12.50 9.46 23.41
CA ASP A 265 -12.99 8.31 24.15
C ASP A 265 -13.91 8.79 25.28
N LEU A 266 -15.11 8.22 25.34
CA LEU A 266 -16.01 8.33 26.48
C LEU A 266 -16.05 6.96 27.12
N TYR A 267 -15.88 6.90 28.42
CA TYR A 267 -15.89 5.64 29.15
C TYR A 267 -16.61 5.72 30.48
N HIS A 268 -17.22 4.61 30.83
CA HIS A 268 -17.81 4.37 32.13
C HIS A 268 -17.49 2.94 32.56
N ARG A 269 -16.75 2.80 33.65
CA ARG A 269 -16.32 1.51 34.19
C ARG A 269 -16.67 1.42 35.66
N GLU A 270 -17.37 0.34 36.05
CA GLU A 270 -17.59 -0.06 37.41
C GLU A 270 -17.00 -1.43 37.69
N LEU A 271 -16.24 -1.56 38.75
CA LEU A 271 -15.67 -2.81 39.22
C LEU A 271 -15.99 -2.98 40.70
N SER A 272 -16.86 -3.96 40.97
CA SER A 272 -17.29 -4.29 42.33
C SER A 272 -16.33 -5.29 42.97
N TYR A 273 -16.24 -5.20 44.29
CA TYR A 273 -15.41 -6.10 45.12
C TYR A 273 -13.90 -6.03 44.82
N VAL A 274 -13.40 -4.83 44.53
CA VAL A 274 -11.93 -4.60 44.40
C VAL A 274 -11.28 -4.91 45.75
N SER A 275 -11.95 -4.56 46.85
CA SER A 275 -11.58 -4.99 48.18
C SER A 275 -12.83 -5.20 49.03
N SER A 276 -12.67 -5.69 50.28
CA SER A 276 -13.76 -5.79 51.25
C SER A 276 -14.29 -4.42 51.70
N VAL A 277 -13.63 -3.33 51.31
CA VAL A 277 -13.90 -1.97 51.83
C VAL A 277 -14.47 -1.05 50.74
N PHE A 278 -14.19 -1.26 49.45
CA PHE A 278 -14.67 -0.35 48.40
C PHE A 278 -14.84 -1.02 47.03
N ASP A 279 -15.76 -0.47 46.28
CA ASP A 279 -15.95 -0.67 44.83
C ASP A 279 -15.30 0.49 44.08
N GLU A 280 -14.92 0.26 42.83
CA GLU A 280 -14.34 1.28 41.98
C GLU A 280 -15.32 1.68 40.87
N ARG A 281 -15.56 2.97 40.71
CA ARG A 281 -16.33 3.54 39.62
C ARG A 281 -15.55 4.66 38.96
N ARG A 282 -15.32 4.55 37.62
CA ARG A 282 -14.64 5.56 36.82
C ARG A 282 -15.51 5.98 35.65
N THR A 283 -15.79 7.27 35.53
CA THR A 283 -16.45 7.85 34.37
C THR A 283 -15.63 9.02 33.89
N GLY A 284 -15.40 9.11 32.61
CA GLY A 284 -14.58 10.19 32.06
C GLY A 284 -14.57 10.28 30.55
N THR A 285 -13.84 11.28 30.07
CA THR A 285 -13.56 11.48 28.69
C THR A 285 -12.05 11.66 28.52
N GLN A 286 -11.52 11.12 27.42
CA GLN A 286 -10.14 11.33 27.00
C GLN A 286 -10.15 11.95 25.62
N LEU A 287 -9.37 13.00 25.42
CA LEU A 287 -9.18 13.66 24.14
C LEU A 287 -7.73 13.50 23.72
N GLY A 288 -7.53 13.10 22.48
CA GLY A 288 -6.21 12.91 21.88
C GLY A 288 -6.06 13.66 20.55
N LEU A 289 -4.90 14.26 20.33
CA LEU A 289 -4.51 14.80 19.05
C LEU A 289 -3.19 14.15 18.64
N ARG A 290 -3.16 13.57 17.43
CA ARG A 290 -1.96 12.92 16.87
C ARG A 290 -1.62 13.51 15.52
N LYS A 291 -0.39 13.99 15.37
CA LYS A 291 0.16 14.43 14.09
C LYS A 291 1.31 13.54 13.69
N THR A 292 1.25 12.97 12.48
CA THR A 292 2.41 12.26 11.91
C THR A 292 3.42 13.31 11.47
N LEU A 293 4.63 13.26 12.06
CA LEU A 293 5.75 14.13 11.70
C LEU A 293 6.60 13.37 10.67
N GLY A 294 6.65 13.86 9.44
CA GLY A 294 7.52 13.35 8.39
C GLY A 294 6.86 12.23 7.54
N SER A 295 6.92 12.41 6.26
CA SER A 295 7.06 11.41 5.19
C SER A 295 7.58 12.10 3.95
#